data_33d61f6e912dd18729ae584fa2b5863e
#
_entry.id   33d61f6e912dd18729ae584fa2b5863e
#
_cell.length_a   1.000
_cell.length_b   1.000
_cell.length_c   1.000
_cell.angle_alpha   90.00
_cell.angle_beta   90.00
_cell.angle_gamma   90.00
#
_symmetry.space_group_name_H-M   'P 1'
#
loop_
_entity.id
_entity.type
_entity.pdbx_description
1 polymer ?
#
loop_
_entity_poly.entity_id
_entity_poly.type
_entity_poly.pdbx_seq_one_letter_code
_entity_poly.pdbx_strand_id
1 'polypeptide(L)'
;MKKILVLTLLLGVVWACKKGNDILEDEETFLGFVQPSNFPKPSYDLSRNPVTKDGFELGKKLFYEPRLSRNNTIACGSCHIQGAGFTHHGHDVSHGIDDRLGTRNPMPIMNLAWHHEFFWDGGVFDLDLSGVNAIHSEVEMDETVPNVLLKLRARPEYPALFKKAFGTEEITDALFFRALSQFMLMATSSDSKYDKVMRKEEGASFSESQQRGYLFFQNNCANCHKEPLFTDLSYRNNGIRPNRSDDKGRAIVTGNVNDEYKFKVPSLRNLSFTAPYTHDGRYLTVSRMLDHYRYDMVDSPTLDPLFRQADGTLGIAMTEDEKTDLMAFLKTLEDPTFLSNKLLSEPFGSDFIVN
;
A
#
# COMPACT_ATOMS: atom_id res chain seq x y z
N MET A 1 50.77 -3.78 64.79
CA MET A 1 50.34 -2.68 63.84
C MET A 1 50.41 -3.18 62.43
N LYS A 2 49.43 -3.95 61.92
CA LYS A 2 49.32 -4.40 60.54
C LYS A 2 47.95 -5.10 60.37
N LYS A 3 46.81 -4.42 60.49
CA LYS A 3 45.50 -4.96 60.17
C LYS A 3 44.42 -3.86 59.98
N ILE A 4 44.73 -2.76 59.31
CA ILE A 4 43.73 -1.74 58.92
C ILE A 4 44.18 -1.16 57.57
N LEU A 5 44.12 -1.94 56.50
CA LEU A 5 44.29 -1.42 55.13
C LEU A 5 43.70 -2.29 54.03
N VAL A 6 42.64 -3.02 54.33
CA VAL A 6 41.99 -3.88 53.29
C VAL A 6 40.46 -3.60 53.14
N LEU A 7 39.90 -2.66 53.91
CA LEU A 7 38.43 -2.47 53.88
C LEU A 7 37.94 -1.23 53.14
N THR A 8 38.81 -0.50 52.43
CA THR A 8 38.42 0.73 51.70
C THR A 8 38.48 0.59 50.18
N LEU A 9 38.80 -0.59 49.63
CA LEU A 9 38.88 -0.80 48.18
C LEU A 9 37.67 -1.57 47.56
N LEU A 10 36.66 -1.93 48.36
CA LEU A 10 35.48 -2.71 47.89
C LEU A 10 34.19 -1.87 47.74
N LEU A 11 34.23 -0.57 48.03
CA LEU A 11 33.06 0.32 47.89
C LEU A 11 33.09 1.21 46.64
N GLY A 12 34.14 1.12 45.82
CA GLY A 12 34.30 1.91 44.60
C GLY A 12 33.83 1.26 43.32
N VAL A 13 33.43 -0.03 43.33
CA VAL A 13 33.12 -0.78 42.08
C VAL A 13 31.61 -0.90 41.81
N VAL A 14 30.74 -0.52 42.73
CA VAL A 14 29.28 -0.68 42.57
C VAL A 14 28.62 0.56 41.96
N TRP A 15 29.32 1.63 41.71
CA TRP A 15 28.74 2.87 41.16
C TRP A 15 29.04 3.14 39.66
N ALA A 16 29.73 2.23 38.98
CA ALA A 16 30.10 2.37 37.56
C ALA A 16 29.17 1.65 36.56
N CYS A 17 28.08 0.99 37.01
CA CYS A 17 27.15 0.26 36.14
C CYS A 17 25.74 0.85 36.12
N LYS A 18 25.57 2.16 36.21
CA LYS A 18 24.29 2.86 35.99
C LYS A 18 24.49 4.14 35.17
N LYS A 19 25.15 4.03 34.02
CA LYS A 19 24.85 4.82 32.84
C LYS A 19 24.22 3.83 31.85
N GLY A 20 22.92 3.67 31.97
CA GLY A 20 22.15 3.16 30.86
C GLY A 20 22.48 4.04 29.66
N ASN A 21 22.86 3.42 28.54
CA ASN A 21 22.76 4.05 27.26
C ASN A 21 21.27 4.38 27.06
N ASP A 22 20.88 5.60 27.43
CA ASP A 22 19.79 6.26 26.74
C ASP A 22 20.30 6.40 25.29
N ILE A 23 20.05 5.38 24.49
CA ILE A 23 20.01 5.53 23.05
C ILE A 23 18.88 6.57 22.89
N LEU A 24 19.29 7.83 22.70
CA LEU A 24 18.41 8.83 22.14
C LEU A 24 17.98 8.23 20.81
N GLU A 25 16.79 7.61 20.74
CA GLU A 25 16.12 7.39 19.48
C GLU A 25 16.06 8.79 18.88
N ASP A 26 16.79 9.01 17.79
CA ASP A 26 16.65 10.22 16.98
C ASP A 26 15.13 10.30 16.66
N GLU A 27 14.46 11.24 17.31
CA GLU A 27 13.06 11.53 17.00
C GLU A 27 13.06 11.99 15.55
N GLU A 28 12.77 11.06 14.63
CA GLU A 28 12.72 11.33 13.20
C GLU A 28 11.75 12.49 13.00
N THR A 29 12.27 13.64 12.54
CA THR A 29 11.47 14.86 12.45
C THR A 29 10.31 14.64 11.49
N PHE A 30 9.08 14.67 11.98
CA PHE A 30 7.89 14.54 11.15
C PHE A 30 7.77 15.74 10.21
N LEU A 31 8.01 15.52 8.93
CA LEU A 31 7.98 16.55 7.89
C LEU A 31 6.60 16.75 7.25
N GLY A 32 5.59 15.94 7.62
CA GLY A 32 4.31 15.89 6.92
C GLY A 32 4.42 15.27 5.54
N PHE A 33 3.44 15.50 4.69
CA PHE A 33 3.47 15.01 3.30
C PHE A 33 4.51 15.77 2.49
N VAL A 34 5.48 15.04 1.95
CA VAL A 34 6.53 15.58 1.07
C VAL A 34 6.33 15.02 -0.34
N GLN A 35 6.13 15.90 -1.32
CA GLN A 35 6.07 15.49 -2.72
C GLN A 35 7.48 15.12 -3.22
N PRO A 36 7.70 13.88 -3.71
CA PRO A 36 8.98 13.50 -4.30
C PRO A 36 9.28 14.35 -5.55
N SER A 37 10.53 14.74 -5.74
CA SER A 37 10.94 15.68 -6.80
C SER A 37 10.73 15.15 -8.22
N ASN A 38 10.71 13.82 -8.39
CA ASN A 38 10.43 13.14 -9.65
C ASN A 38 8.96 12.78 -9.87
N PHE A 39 8.06 13.14 -8.93
CA PHE A 39 6.63 12.86 -9.05
C PHE A 39 5.85 14.10 -9.50
N PRO A 40 4.72 13.93 -10.20
CA PRO A 40 3.83 15.04 -10.53
C PRO A 40 3.17 15.61 -9.28
N LYS A 41 2.47 16.74 -9.43
CA LYS A 41 1.63 17.28 -8.35
C LYS A 41 0.58 16.24 -7.95
N PRO A 42 0.32 16.04 -6.63
CA PRO A 42 -0.74 15.17 -6.15
C PRO A 42 -2.12 15.54 -6.69
N SER A 43 -2.96 14.53 -6.93
CA SER A 43 -4.38 14.71 -7.28
C SER A 43 -5.22 15.02 -6.05
N TYR A 44 -4.84 14.51 -4.88
CA TYR A 44 -5.50 14.78 -3.62
C TYR A 44 -5.31 16.24 -3.20
N ASP A 45 -6.39 16.90 -2.81
CA ASP A 45 -6.34 18.27 -2.30
C ASP A 45 -5.88 18.31 -0.84
N LEU A 46 -4.58 18.45 -0.65
CA LEU A 46 -3.96 18.55 0.68
C LEU A 46 -4.41 19.78 1.46
N SER A 47 -4.98 20.82 0.84
CA SER A 47 -5.51 21.98 1.56
C SER A 47 -6.79 21.66 2.33
N ARG A 48 -7.57 20.67 1.86
CA ARG A 48 -8.81 20.20 2.49
C ARG A 48 -8.53 19.35 3.74
N ASN A 49 -7.43 18.60 3.72
CA ASN A 49 -7.01 17.73 4.82
C ASN A 49 -5.47 17.69 4.89
N PRO A 50 -4.84 18.76 5.41
CA PRO A 50 -3.38 18.81 5.52
C PRO A 50 -2.88 17.74 6.48
N VAL A 51 -1.79 17.04 6.09
CA VAL A 51 -1.20 16.02 6.94
C VAL A 51 -0.44 16.66 8.08
N THR A 52 -0.95 16.49 9.30
CA THR A 52 -0.33 16.93 10.55
C THR A 52 0.23 15.76 11.33
N LYS A 53 1.18 15.97 12.26
CA LYS A 53 1.72 14.90 13.10
C LYS A 53 0.60 14.21 13.89
N ASP A 54 -0.24 14.96 14.57
CA ASP A 54 -1.32 14.40 15.40
C ASP A 54 -2.41 13.71 14.56
N GLY A 55 -2.71 14.23 13.36
CA GLY A 55 -3.67 13.60 12.44
C GLY A 55 -3.13 12.30 11.84
N PHE A 56 -1.84 12.27 11.47
CA PHE A 56 -1.14 11.07 11.01
C PHE A 56 -1.09 9.99 12.10
N GLU A 57 -0.70 10.34 13.34
CA GLU A 57 -0.62 9.38 14.44
C GLU A 57 -2.00 8.82 14.81
N LEU A 58 -3.04 9.65 14.81
CA LEU A 58 -4.42 9.19 14.96
C LEU A 58 -4.81 8.24 13.82
N GLY A 59 -4.52 8.62 12.58
CA GLY A 59 -4.81 7.81 11.39
C GLY A 59 -4.09 6.46 11.43
N LYS A 60 -2.81 6.45 11.83
CA LYS A 60 -2.04 5.23 12.03
C LYS A 60 -2.67 4.33 13.09
N LYS A 61 -3.03 4.88 14.26
CA LYS A 61 -3.70 4.13 15.32
C LYS A 61 -5.02 3.53 14.84
N LEU A 62 -5.82 4.28 14.08
CA LEU A 62 -7.09 3.79 13.52
C LEU A 62 -6.85 2.73 12.44
N PHE A 63 -5.82 2.85 11.61
CA PHE A 63 -5.50 1.87 10.57
C PHE A 63 -5.15 0.49 11.15
N TYR A 64 -4.51 0.45 12.31
CA TYR A 64 -4.16 -0.78 13.02
C TYR A 64 -5.14 -1.16 14.14
N GLU A 65 -6.31 -0.49 14.23
CA GLU A 65 -7.31 -0.69 15.29
C GLU A 65 -8.28 -1.85 14.95
N PRO A 66 -8.18 -3.02 15.58
CA PRO A 66 -9.05 -4.16 15.26
C PRO A 66 -10.52 -3.96 15.73
N ARG A 67 -10.76 -3.03 16.67
CA ARG A 67 -12.12 -2.71 17.16
C ARG A 67 -13.00 -2.05 16.12
N LEU A 68 -12.42 -1.68 14.95
CA LEU A 68 -13.21 -1.18 13.81
C LEU A 68 -14.03 -2.27 13.13
N SER A 69 -13.78 -3.57 13.41
CA SER A 69 -14.58 -4.68 12.91
C SER A 69 -15.64 -5.14 13.94
N ARG A 70 -16.66 -5.88 13.46
CA ARG A 70 -17.80 -6.33 14.27
C ARG A 70 -17.37 -7.09 15.54
N ASN A 71 -16.43 -8.03 15.39
CA ASN A 71 -15.94 -8.86 16.48
C ASN A 71 -14.60 -8.36 17.09
N ASN A 72 -14.12 -7.17 16.70
CA ASN A 72 -12.88 -6.55 17.18
C ASN A 72 -11.60 -7.34 16.82
N THR A 73 -11.58 -8.07 15.71
CA THR A 73 -10.42 -8.90 15.31
C THR A 73 -9.71 -8.42 14.05
N ILE A 74 -10.37 -7.63 13.18
CA ILE A 74 -9.86 -7.21 11.88
C ILE A 74 -9.60 -5.71 11.87
N ALA A 75 -8.36 -5.33 11.58
CA ALA A 75 -7.93 -3.97 11.28
C ALA A 75 -7.64 -3.81 9.79
N CYS A 76 -7.47 -2.58 9.28
CA CYS A 76 -6.99 -2.36 7.91
C CYS A 76 -5.61 -3.01 7.70
N GLY A 77 -4.71 -2.89 8.70
CA GLY A 77 -3.39 -3.54 8.70
C GLY A 77 -3.42 -5.07 8.66
N SER A 78 -4.55 -5.73 8.93
CA SER A 78 -4.69 -7.18 8.81
C SER A 78 -4.64 -7.66 7.35
N CYS A 79 -5.18 -6.86 6.41
CA CYS A 79 -5.18 -7.14 4.98
C CYS A 79 -4.19 -6.26 4.20
N HIS A 80 -3.73 -5.16 4.80
CA HIS A 80 -2.76 -4.24 4.20
C HIS A 80 -1.46 -4.22 5.01
N ILE A 81 -0.64 -5.28 4.81
CA ILE A 81 0.60 -5.53 5.57
C ILE A 81 1.73 -4.71 4.99
N GLN A 82 2.38 -3.85 5.78
CA GLN A 82 3.45 -2.95 5.31
C GLN A 82 4.57 -3.68 4.56
N GLY A 83 5.09 -4.79 5.11
CA GLY A 83 6.17 -5.57 4.48
C GLY A 83 5.78 -6.22 3.15
N ALA A 84 4.48 -6.29 2.84
CA ALA A 84 3.91 -6.73 1.56
C ALA A 84 3.48 -5.53 0.67
N GLY A 85 4.07 -4.33 0.87
CA GLY A 85 3.67 -3.14 0.13
C GLY A 85 2.24 -2.69 0.43
N PHE A 86 1.75 -2.97 1.63
CA PHE A 86 0.37 -2.75 2.06
C PHE A 86 -0.66 -3.51 1.22
N THR A 87 -0.31 -4.74 0.80
CA THR A 87 -1.25 -5.75 0.28
C THR A 87 -1.36 -6.92 1.26
N HIS A 88 -2.13 -7.95 0.89
CA HIS A 88 -2.23 -9.17 1.68
C HIS A 88 -1.20 -10.21 1.22
N HIS A 89 -0.29 -10.60 2.08
CA HIS A 89 0.80 -11.51 1.75
C HIS A 89 0.33 -12.97 1.75
N GLY A 90 0.57 -13.69 0.64
CA GLY A 90 0.38 -15.14 0.55
C GLY A 90 -1.05 -15.63 0.32
N HIS A 91 -2.02 -14.74 0.14
CA HIS A 91 -3.41 -15.07 -0.15
C HIS A 91 -3.87 -14.45 -1.46
N ASP A 92 -4.64 -15.17 -2.26
CA ASP A 92 -5.18 -14.70 -3.53
C ASP A 92 -6.24 -13.60 -3.38
N VAL A 93 -7.05 -13.69 -2.33
CA VAL A 93 -8.10 -12.73 -1.99
C VAL A 93 -8.01 -12.30 -0.52
N SER A 94 -8.74 -11.25 -0.15
CA SER A 94 -8.81 -10.80 1.25
C SER A 94 -9.41 -11.87 2.16
N HIS A 95 -8.84 -11.99 3.38
CA HIS A 95 -9.38 -12.77 4.49
C HIS A 95 -9.86 -11.81 5.56
N GLY A 96 -11.15 -11.77 5.78
CA GLY A 96 -11.76 -10.88 6.76
C GLY A 96 -12.29 -11.61 7.99
N ILE A 97 -13.34 -11.02 8.54
CA ILE A 97 -14.00 -11.49 9.76
C ILE A 97 -14.46 -12.95 9.64
N ASP A 98 -14.33 -13.71 10.72
CA ASP A 98 -14.77 -15.10 10.80
C ASP A 98 -14.17 -15.98 9.67
N ASP A 99 -12.95 -15.69 9.22
CA ASP A 99 -12.24 -16.36 8.12
C ASP A 99 -12.98 -16.31 6.76
N ARG A 100 -13.87 -15.34 6.58
CA ARG A 100 -14.60 -15.17 5.31
C ARG A 100 -13.66 -14.63 4.22
N LEU A 101 -13.83 -15.18 3.02
CA LEU A 101 -13.03 -14.80 1.87
C LEU A 101 -13.73 -13.70 1.06
N GLY A 102 -12.99 -12.66 0.71
CA GLY A 102 -13.37 -11.70 -0.31
C GLY A 102 -13.37 -12.31 -1.71
N THR A 103 -13.62 -11.48 -2.71
CA THR A 103 -13.62 -11.91 -4.12
C THR A 103 -12.46 -11.32 -4.90
N ARG A 104 -11.74 -10.36 -4.32
CA ARG A 104 -10.64 -9.62 -4.95
C ARG A 104 -9.39 -9.61 -4.07
N ASN A 105 -8.26 -9.52 -4.74
CA ASN A 105 -6.97 -9.27 -4.08
C ASN A 105 -6.92 -7.84 -3.53
N PRO A 106 -6.45 -7.61 -2.30
CA PRO A 106 -6.27 -6.27 -1.75
C PRO A 106 -5.26 -5.46 -2.57
N MET A 107 -5.67 -4.27 -3.02
CA MET A 107 -4.77 -3.37 -3.71
C MET A 107 -3.75 -2.76 -2.74
N PRO A 108 -2.52 -2.45 -3.21
CA PRO A 108 -1.53 -1.82 -2.37
C PRO A 108 -1.98 -0.41 -1.94
N ILE A 109 -1.81 -0.09 -0.66
CA ILE A 109 -1.93 1.27 -0.13
C ILE A 109 -0.56 1.94 -0.28
N MET A 110 -0.28 2.43 -1.47
CA MET A 110 0.92 3.23 -1.72
C MET A 110 0.64 4.29 -2.78
N ASN A 111 1.23 5.46 -2.61
CA ASN A 111 1.13 6.58 -3.55
C ASN A 111 -0.33 7.05 -3.83
N LEU A 112 -1.24 6.86 -2.87
CA LEU A 112 -2.66 7.17 -3.06
C LEU A 112 -2.93 8.68 -3.21
N ALA A 113 -1.99 9.55 -2.84
CA ALA A 113 -2.08 11.00 -3.06
C ALA A 113 -2.22 11.37 -4.55
N TRP A 114 -1.82 10.50 -5.47
CA TRP A 114 -1.91 10.70 -6.93
C TRP A 114 -3.11 10.02 -7.57
N HIS A 115 -3.89 9.24 -6.80
CA HIS A 115 -5.07 8.56 -7.30
C HIS A 115 -6.29 9.49 -7.21
N HIS A 116 -7.23 9.33 -8.16
CA HIS A 116 -8.50 10.06 -8.19
C HIS A 116 -9.71 9.13 -8.10
N GLU A 117 -9.50 7.84 -8.24
CA GLU A 117 -10.47 6.76 -8.02
C GLU A 117 -9.78 5.61 -7.32
N PHE A 118 -10.50 4.84 -6.51
CA PHE A 118 -9.95 3.79 -5.64
C PHE A 118 -10.65 2.46 -5.95
N PHE A 119 -10.02 1.34 -5.52
CA PHE A 119 -10.35 -0.04 -5.83
C PHE A 119 -10.11 -0.43 -7.31
N TRP A 120 -10.17 -1.75 -7.58
CA TRP A 120 -9.93 -2.32 -8.90
C TRP A 120 -10.90 -1.82 -9.98
N ASP A 121 -12.13 -1.49 -9.59
CA ASP A 121 -13.19 -1.00 -10.46
C ASP A 121 -13.40 0.51 -10.42
N GLY A 122 -12.73 1.21 -9.50
CA GLY A 122 -12.87 2.65 -9.33
C GLY A 122 -14.20 3.07 -8.71
N GLY A 123 -14.82 2.22 -7.91
CA GLY A 123 -16.12 2.48 -7.30
C GLY A 123 -16.13 3.58 -6.23
N VAL A 124 -14.95 4.09 -5.82
CA VAL A 124 -14.82 5.18 -4.85
C VAL A 124 -14.00 6.32 -5.44
N PHE A 125 -14.50 7.54 -5.34
CA PHE A 125 -13.96 8.74 -5.98
C PHE A 125 -13.27 9.71 -5.00
N ASP A 126 -13.20 9.36 -3.71
CA ASP A 126 -12.57 10.17 -2.68
C ASP A 126 -11.83 9.25 -1.70
N LEU A 127 -10.54 9.56 -1.44
CA LEU A 127 -9.73 8.83 -0.47
C LEU A 127 -10.36 8.85 0.93
N ASP A 128 -10.98 9.99 1.30
CA ASP A 128 -11.64 10.16 2.58
C ASP A 128 -12.89 9.26 2.74
N LEU A 129 -13.29 8.53 1.71
CA LEU A 129 -14.40 7.56 1.75
C LEU A 129 -13.94 6.13 1.49
N SER A 130 -12.65 5.89 1.20
CA SER A 130 -12.16 4.57 0.78
C SER A 130 -12.35 3.48 1.84
N GLY A 131 -12.27 3.83 3.13
CA GLY A 131 -12.46 2.87 4.23
C GLY A 131 -13.91 2.43 4.46
N VAL A 132 -14.91 3.13 3.90
CA VAL A 132 -16.34 2.82 4.12
C VAL A 132 -16.67 1.41 3.63
N ASN A 133 -16.17 1.04 2.44
CA ASN A 133 -16.49 -0.24 1.82
C ASN A 133 -15.95 -1.43 2.65
N ALA A 134 -14.71 -1.34 3.13
CA ALA A 134 -14.13 -2.39 3.98
C ALA A 134 -14.88 -2.55 5.32
N ILE A 135 -15.32 -1.43 5.93
CA ILE A 135 -16.09 -1.46 7.18
C ILE A 135 -17.43 -2.18 6.96
N HIS A 136 -18.14 -1.87 5.87
CA HIS A 136 -19.47 -2.42 5.60
C HIS A 136 -19.44 -3.81 4.95
N SER A 137 -18.32 -4.25 4.41
CA SER A 137 -18.21 -5.55 3.74
C SER A 137 -18.40 -6.70 4.74
N GLU A 138 -19.42 -7.53 4.51
CA GLU A 138 -19.73 -8.70 5.34
C GLU A 138 -18.61 -9.75 5.36
N VAL A 139 -17.72 -9.71 4.36
CA VAL A 139 -16.58 -10.63 4.24
C VAL A 139 -15.26 -9.99 4.64
N GLU A 140 -15.26 -8.71 5.08
CA GLU A 140 -14.07 -8.01 5.54
C GLU A 140 -14.22 -7.61 7.01
N MET A 141 -14.86 -6.46 7.35
CA MET A 141 -15.00 -6.00 8.73
C MET A 141 -16.41 -6.20 9.33
N ASP A 142 -17.43 -6.38 8.49
CA ASP A 142 -18.83 -6.66 8.85
C ASP A 142 -19.37 -5.72 9.95
N GLU A 143 -19.15 -4.42 9.79
CA GLU A 143 -19.50 -3.41 10.79
C GLU A 143 -20.17 -2.19 10.13
N THR A 144 -20.72 -1.30 10.92
CA THR A 144 -21.31 -0.04 10.43
C THR A 144 -20.52 1.15 10.96
N VAL A 145 -20.37 2.19 10.14
CA VAL A 145 -19.67 3.42 10.56
C VAL A 145 -20.26 4.01 11.85
N PRO A 146 -21.59 4.13 12.04
CA PRO A 146 -22.15 4.61 13.30
C PRO A 146 -21.72 3.80 14.51
N ASN A 147 -21.65 2.46 14.38
CA ASN A 147 -21.25 1.60 15.49
C ASN A 147 -19.74 1.68 15.76
N VAL A 148 -18.91 1.79 14.71
CA VAL A 148 -17.47 2.10 14.85
C VAL A 148 -17.28 3.37 15.67
N LEU A 149 -17.99 4.46 15.33
CA LEU A 149 -17.89 5.73 16.07
C LEU A 149 -18.36 5.61 17.52
N LEU A 150 -19.38 4.80 17.79
CA LEU A 150 -19.80 4.51 19.17
C LEU A 150 -18.72 3.79 19.97
N LYS A 151 -18.08 2.77 19.38
CA LYS A 151 -16.96 2.03 20.00
C LYS A 151 -15.79 2.98 20.33
N LEU A 152 -15.42 3.87 19.39
CA LEU A 152 -14.34 4.83 19.60
C LEU A 152 -14.69 5.85 20.68
N ARG A 153 -15.92 6.41 20.70
CA ARG A 153 -16.37 7.37 21.73
C ARG A 153 -16.41 6.78 23.13
N ALA A 154 -16.63 5.47 23.24
CA ALA A 154 -16.62 4.75 24.52
C ALA A 154 -15.21 4.59 25.13
N ARG A 155 -14.16 4.90 24.39
CA ARG A 155 -12.78 4.79 24.81
C ARG A 155 -12.20 6.17 25.10
N PRO A 156 -11.74 6.46 26.32
CA PRO A 156 -11.35 7.81 26.72
C PRO A 156 -10.15 8.38 25.94
N GLU A 157 -9.30 7.51 25.39
CA GLU A 157 -8.15 7.92 24.59
C GLU A 157 -8.53 8.57 23.25
N TYR A 158 -9.60 8.11 22.57
CA TYR A 158 -9.94 8.62 21.23
C TYR A 158 -10.44 10.06 21.20
N PRO A 159 -11.39 10.50 22.06
CA PRO A 159 -11.76 11.93 22.10
C PRO A 159 -10.55 12.83 22.29
N ALA A 160 -9.61 12.48 23.17
CA ALA A 160 -8.39 13.26 23.39
C ALA A 160 -7.48 13.31 22.14
N LEU A 161 -7.35 12.19 21.40
CA LEU A 161 -6.59 12.12 20.15
C LEU A 161 -7.25 12.95 19.03
N PHE A 162 -8.57 12.89 18.90
CA PHE A 162 -9.31 13.74 17.97
C PHE A 162 -9.17 15.22 18.30
N LYS A 163 -9.17 15.59 19.59
CA LYS A 163 -8.90 16.97 20.02
C LYS A 163 -7.52 17.45 19.61
N LYS A 164 -6.50 16.63 19.73
CA LYS A 164 -5.13 16.97 19.27
C LYS A 164 -5.09 17.13 17.76
N ALA A 165 -5.68 16.20 17.01
CA ALA A 165 -5.62 16.16 15.56
C ALA A 165 -6.48 17.25 14.88
N PHE A 166 -7.68 17.51 15.41
CA PHE A 166 -8.70 18.34 14.76
C PHE A 166 -9.28 19.46 15.64
N GLY A 167 -8.81 19.62 16.87
CA GLY A 167 -9.25 20.68 17.79
C GLY A 167 -10.60 20.41 18.48
N THR A 168 -11.21 19.23 18.28
CA THR A 168 -12.48 18.84 18.90
C THR A 168 -12.44 17.43 19.43
N GLU A 169 -13.12 17.17 20.56
CA GLU A 169 -13.32 15.82 21.11
C GLU A 169 -14.45 15.06 20.40
N GLU A 170 -15.22 15.74 19.56
CA GLU A 170 -16.27 15.11 18.78
C GLU A 170 -15.68 14.20 17.71
N ILE A 171 -16.14 12.94 17.66
CA ILE A 171 -15.73 11.96 16.66
C ILE A 171 -16.85 11.84 15.63
N THR A 172 -16.67 12.54 14.49
CA THR A 172 -17.57 12.43 13.34
C THR A 172 -17.01 11.47 12.30
N ASP A 173 -17.85 10.95 11.40
CA ASP A 173 -17.45 10.15 10.25
C ASP A 173 -16.42 10.89 9.37
N ALA A 174 -16.66 12.16 9.08
CA ALA A 174 -15.74 12.96 8.28
C ALA A 174 -14.34 13.07 8.91
N LEU A 175 -14.24 13.31 10.22
CA LEU A 175 -12.96 13.40 10.92
C LEU A 175 -12.27 12.03 11.04
N PHE A 176 -13.04 10.97 11.25
CA PHE A 176 -12.55 9.60 11.30
C PHE A 176 -11.87 9.21 9.97
N PHE A 177 -12.55 9.39 8.85
CA PHE A 177 -11.97 9.07 7.55
C PHE A 177 -10.83 10.00 7.15
N ARG A 178 -10.90 11.29 7.48
CA ARG A 178 -9.77 12.22 7.27
C ARG A 178 -8.51 11.79 8.01
N ALA A 179 -8.63 11.30 9.24
CA ALA A 179 -7.47 10.76 9.97
C ALA A 179 -6.88 9.55 9.25
N LEU A 180 -7.70 8.58 8.81
CA LEU A 180 -7.24 7.44 8.01
C LEU A 180 -6.53 7.89 6.73
N SER A 181 -7.09 8.89 6.02
CA SER A 181 -6.46 9.44 4.82
C SER A 181 -5.10 10.06 5.11
N GLN A 182 -4.92 10.78 6.23
CA GLN A 182 -3.61 11.34 6.58
C GLN A 182 -2.54 10.26 6.74
N PHE A 183 -2.88 9.10 7.31
CA PHE A 183 -1.95 7.97 7.35
C PHE A 183 -1.68 7.41 5.94
N MET A 184 -2.72 7.14 5.15
CA MET A 184 -2.58 6.57 3.81
C MET A 184 -1.83 7.50 2.84
N LEU A 185 -1.98 8.83 2.96
CA LEU A 185 -1.24 9.81 2.18
C LEU A 185 0.28 9.77 2.44
N MET A 186 0.69 9.42 3.68
CA MET A 186 2.10 9.26 4.03
C MET A 186 2.72 7.96 3.50
N ALA A 187 1.91 7.01 3.03
CA ALA A 187 2.38 5.77 2.44
C ALA A 187 2.92 6.02 1.00
N THR A 188 4.04 6.72 0.92
CA THR A 188 4.68 7.13 -0.35
C THR A 188 5.93 6.30 -0.62
N SER A 189 5.91 5.50 -1.71
CA SER A 189 7.06 4.75 -2.22
C SER A 189 7.71 5.52 -3.37
N SER A 190 8.90 6.07 -3.13
CA SER A 190 9.59 6.98 -4.06
C SER A 190 11.12 6.97 -3.95
N ASP A 191 11.68 5.96 -3.27
CA ASP A 191 13.15 5.87 -3.05
C ASP A 191 13.77 4.57 -3.59
N SER A 192 13.15 4.02 -4.63
CA SER A 192 13.67 2.85 -5.34
C SER A 192 14.95 3.18 -6.14
N LYS A 193 15.67 2.14 -6.60
CA LYS A 193 16.80 2.33 -7.51
C LYS A 193 16.41 3.14 -8.76
N TYR A 194 15.22 2.86 -9.33
CA TYR A 194 14.68 3.62 -10.45
C TYR A 194 14.59 5.13 -10.11
N ASP A 195 14.02 5.46 -8.96
CA ASP A 195 13.86 6.86 -8.54
C ASP A 195 15.20 7.57 -8.42
N LYS A 196 16.19 6.92 -7.82
CA LYS A 196 17.57 7.44 -7.67
C LYS A 196 18.22 7.71 -9.03
N VAL A 197 18.04 6.79 -9.98
CA VAL A 197 18.54 6.98 -11.36
C VAL A 197 17.83 8.16 -12.05
N MET A 198 16.50 8.28 -11.91
CA MET A 198 15.74 9.37 -12.52
C MET A 198 16.07 10.74 -11.91
N ARG A 199 16.35 10.79 -10.60
CA ARG A 199 16.82 11.98 -9.90
C ARG A 199 18.31 12.28 -10.16
N LYS A 200 19.01 11.39 -10.91
CA LYS A 200 20.45 11.51 -11.21
C LYS A 200 21.32 11.58 -9.95
N GLU A 201 20.96 10.80 -8.93
CA GLU A 201 21.74 10.71 -7.70
C GLU A 201 23.12 10.11 -7.98
N GLU A 202 24.14 10.59 -7.28
CA GLU A 202 25.53 10.14 -7.46
C GLU A 202 25.64 8.62 -7.24
N GLY A 203 26.29 7.93 -8.18
CA GLY A 203 26.44 6.46 -8.15
C GLY A 203 25.22 5.66 -8.57
N ALA A 204 24.05 6.28 -8.80
CA ALA A 204 22.86 5.57 -9.24
C ALA A 204 22.89 5.35 -10.77
N SER A 205 22.86 4.08 -11.19
CA SER A 205 22.80 3.71 -12.62
C SER A 205 22.13 2.36 -12.81
N PHE A 206 21.55 2.12 -13.97
CA PHE A 206 21.08 0.80 -14.37
C PHE A 206 22.28 -0.06 -14.83
N SER A 207 22.21 -1.38 -14.55
CA SER A 207 23.07 -2.35 -15.24
C SER A 207 22.64 -2.47 -16.72
N GLU A 208 23.48 -3.11 -17.55
CA GLU A 208 23.14 -3.32 -18.96
C GLU A 208 21.81 -4.08 -19.15
N SER A 209 21.57 -5.13 -18.38
CA SER A 209 20.30 -5.88 -18.40
C SER A 209 19.12 -5.01 -17.97
N GLN A 210 19.27 -4.22 -16.89
CA GLN A 210 18.23 -3.28 -16.44
C GLN A 210 17.96 -2.21 -17.48
N GLN A 211 18.99 -1.73 -18.19
CA GLN A 211 18.82 -0.73 -19.25
C GLN A 211 18.07 -1.31 -20.46
N ARG A 212 18.40 -2.55 -20.90
CA ARG A 212 17.64 -3.22 -21.97
C ARG A 212 16.19 -3.47 -21.55
N GLY A 213 15.98 -3.94 -20.28
CA GLY A 213 14.65 -4.10 -19.72
C GLY A 213 13.84 -2.81 -19.65
N TYR A 214 14.49 -1.69 -19.31
CA TYR A 214 13.86 -0.38 -19.30
C TYR A 214 13.42 0.06 -20.71
N LEU A 215 14.26 -0.14 -21.72
CA LEU A 215 13.90 0.13 -23.12
C LEU A 215 12.73 -0.74 -23.59
N PHE A 216 12.73 -2.03 -23.23
CA PHE A 216 11.60 -2.91 -23.52
C PHE A 216 10.32 -2.42 -22.83
N PHE A 217 10.40 -2.05 -21.55
CA PHE A 217 9.29 -1.49 -20.79
C PHE A 217 8.70 -0.24 -21.45
N GLN A 218 9.54 0.70 -21.83
CA GLN A 218 9.12 1.95 -22.48
C GLN A 218 8.36 1.69 -23.79
N ASN A 219 8.80 0.71 -24.58
CA ASN A 219 8.19 0.41 -25.88
C ASN A 219 6.89 -0.39 -25.76
N ASN A 220 6.72 -1.22 -24.72
CA ASN A 220 5.66 -2.22 -24.67
C ASN A 220 4.71 -2.07 -23.48
N CYS A 221 5.12 -1.43 -22.38
CA CYS A 221 4.39 -1.40 -21.14
C CYS A 221 3.96 0.01 -20.68
N ALA A 222 4.77 1.04 -21.03
CA ALA A 222 4.61 2.40 -20.52
C ALA A 222 3.34 3.10 -20.97
N ASN A 223 2.65 2.60 -22.02
CA ASN A 223 1.36 3.13 -22.46
C ASN A 223 0.27 3.00 -21.37
N CYS A 224 0.35 1.95 -20.53
CA CYS A 224 -0.56 1.69 -19.43
C CYS A 224 0.13 1.95 -18.09
N HIS A 225 1.35 1.44 -17.92
CA HIS A 225 2.14 1.56 -16.68
C HIS A 225 3.03 2.81 -16.73
N LYS A 226 2.39 3.97 -16.73
CA LYS A 226 3.05 5.27 -16.96
C LYS A 226 3.93 5.70 -15.80
N GLU A 227 5.16 6.09 -16.12
CA GLU A 227 6.13 6.65 -15.17
C GLU A 227 5.67 8.01 -14.59
N PRO A 228 6.06 8.37 -13.38
CA PRO A 228 6.88 7.64 -12.40
C PRO A 228 6.07 6.72 -11.48
N LEU A 229 4.75 6.74 -11.56
CA LEU A 229 3.84 5.94 -10.72
C LEU A 229 3.69 4.51 -11.23
N PHE A 230 4.12 4.23 -12.46
CA PHE A 230 3.96 2.96 -13.16
C PHE A 230 2.50 2.52 -13.28
N THR A 231 1.63 3.49 -13.45
CA THR A 231 0.20 3.37 -13.75
C THR A 231 -0.30 4.65 -14.41
N ASP A 232 -1.23 4.53 -15.35
CA ASP A 232 -1.98 5.67 -15.90
C ASP A 232 -3.35 5.82 -15.21
N LEU A 233 -3.66 4.95 -14.22
CA LEU A 233 -4.92 4.87 -13.48
C LEU A 233 -6.16 4.60 -14.38
N SER A 234 -5.98 4.30 -15.66
CA SER A 234 -7.07 3.92 -16.56
C SER A 234 -7.60 2.51 -16.26
N TYR A 235 -8.74 2.18 -16.87
CA TYR A 235 -9.37 0.87 -16.75
C TYR A 235 -9.21 0.11 -18.05
N ARG A 236 -8.60 -1.08 -18.00
CA ARG A 236 -8.28 -1.87 -19.17
C ARG A 236 -8.60 -3.34 -18.95
N ASN A 237 -9.05 -3.99 -20.02
CA ASN A 237 -9.16 -5.44 -20.09
C ASN A 237 -7.85 -5.98 -20.71
N ASN A 238 -7.06 -6.66 -19.89
CA ASN A 238 -5.80 -7.28 -20.32
C ASN A 238 -5.95 -8.76 -20.69
N GLY A 239 -7.15 -9.21 -21.05
CA GLY A 239 -7.40 -10.55 -21.52
C GLY A 239 -7.31 -11.64 -20.46
N ILE A 240 -7.40 -11.30 -19.18
CA ILE A 240 -7.49 -12.29 -18.11
C ILE A 240 -8.83 -13.03 -18.24
N ARG A 241 -8.78 -14.37 -18.34
CA ARG A 241 -9.97 -15.21 -18.38
C ARG A 241 -10.85 -14.95 -17.14
N PRO A 242 -12.17 -14.73 -17.29
CA PRO A 242 -13.06 -14.58 -16.15
C PRO A 242 -12.92 -15.76 -15.18
N ASN A 243 -12.93 -15.46 -13.90
CA ASN A 243 -12.88 -16.45 -12.83
C ASN A 243 -14.29 -16.98 -12.51
N ARG A 244 -14.40 -17.80 -11.46
CA ARG A 244 -15.69 -18.41 -11.07
C ARG A 244 -16.73 -17.38 -10.60
N SER A 245 -16.31 -16.23 -10.07
CA SER A 245 -17.20 -15.16 -9.63
C SER A 245 -17.71 -14.29 -10.78
N ASP A 246 -17.15 -14.46 -11.99
CA ASP A 246 -17.46 -13.67 -13.19
C ASP A 246 -17.43 -12.15 -12.93
N ASP A 247 -16.39 -11.70 -12.22
CA ASP A 247 -16.22 -10.29 -11.85
C ASP A 247 -16.15 -9.39 -13.10
N LYS A 248 -17.17 -8.58 -13.29
CA LYS A 248 -17.31 -7.68 -14.44
C LYS A 248 -16.45 -6.41 -14.34
N GLY A 249 -15.70 -6.23 -13.26
CA GLY A 249 -14.81 -5.08 -13.06
C GLY A 249 -15.51 -3.74 -13.15
N ARG A 250 -14.99 -2.83 -13.97
CA ARG A 250 -15.52 -1.46 -14.12
C ARG A 250 -17.00 -1.40 -14.51
N ALA A 251 -17.51 -2.39 -15.22
CA ALA A 251 -18.93 -2.43 -15.61
C ALA A 251 -19.88 -2.49 -14.41
N ILE A 252 -19.45 -3.00 -13.25
CA ILE A 252 -20.24 -2.99 -12.01
C ILE A 252 -20.53 -1.56 -11.55
N VAL A 253 -19.58 -0.65 -11.76
CA VAL A 253 -19.70 0.76 -11.37
C VAL A 253 -20.43 1.59 -12.42
N THR A 254 -20.13 1.35 -13.72
CA THR A 254 -20.65 2.20 -14.81
C THR A 254 -21.97 1.72 -15.39
N GLY A 255 -22.34 0.45 -15.20
CA GLY A 255 -23.47 -0.18 -15.87
C GLY A 255 -23.29 -0.33 -17.40
N ASN A 256 -22.07 -0.08 -17.92
CA ASN A 256 -21.79 -0.10 -19.35
C ASN A 256 -21.11 -1.41 -19.75
N VAL A 257 -21.72 -2.18 -20.65
CA VAL A 257 -21.21 -3.45 -21.18
C VAL A 257 -19.83 -3.30 -21.84
N ASN A 258 -19.50 -2.13 -22.37
CA ASN A 258 -18.18 -1.86 -22.94
C ASN A 258 -17.07 -1.75 -21.87
N ASP A 259 -17.42 -1.74 -20.59
CA ASP A 259 -16.49 -1.72 -19.48
C ASP A 259 -16.34 -3.09 -18.78
N GLU A 260 -16.98 -4.15 -19.32
CA GLU A 260 -16.84 -5.50 -18.79
C GLU A 260 -15.37 -5.95 -18.79
N TYR A 261 -14.96 -6.56 -17.68
CA TYR A 261 -13.61 -7.10 -17.44
C TYR A 261 -12.47 -6.05 -17.50
N LYS A 262 -12.80 -4.77 -17.48
CA LYS A 262 -11.81 -3.72 -17.31
C LYS A 262 -11.55 -3.51 -15.83
N PHE A 263 -10.27 -3.49 -15.49
CA PHE A 263 -9.78 -3.21 -14.15
C PHE A 263 -8.75 -2.08 -14.19
N LYS A 264 -8.63 -1.35 -13.08
CA LYS A 264 -7.63 -0.29 -12.98
C LYS A 264 -6.23 -0.85 -13.23
N VAL A 265 -5.45 -0.16 -14.04
CA VAL A 265 -4.03 -0.45 -14.22
C VAL A 265 -3.30 -0.26 -12.90
N PRO A 266 -2.77 -1.32 -12.27
CA PRO A 266 -2.07 -1.21 -10.99
C PRO A 266 -0.68 -0.63 -11.19
N SER A 267 -0.13 -0.02 -10.12
CA SER A 267 1.29 0.35 -10.09
C SER A 267 2.17 -0.91 -10.14
N LEU A 268 3.33 -0.80 -10.80
CA LEU A 268 4.35 -1.86 -10.81
C LEU A 268 5.41 -1.68 -9.72
N ARG A 269 5.26 -0.69 -8.83
CA ARG A 269 6.19 -0.50 -7.72
C ARG A 269 6.08 -1.64 -6.71
N ASN A 270 7.22 -2.06 -6.18
CA ASN A 270 7.32 -3.09 -5.15
C ASN A 270 6.76 -4.47 -5.55
N LEU A 271 6.72 -4.82 -6.85
CA LEU A 271 6.12 -6.08 -7.33
C LEU A 271 6.63 -7.33 -6.61
N SER A 272 7.93 -7.42 -6.29
CA SER A 272 8.47 -8.60 -5.62
C SER A 272 7.87 -8.88 -4.24
N PHE A 273 7.19 -7.90 -3.66
CA PHE A 273 6.59 -7.98 -2.32
C PHE A 273 5.07 -8.00 -2.33
N THR A 274 4.43 -7.70 -3.46
CA THR A 274 2.98 -7.56 -3.58
C THR A 274 2.29 -8.75 -4.26
N ALA A 275 2.94 -9.90 -4.31
CA ALA A 275 2.33 -11.13 -4.81
C ALA A 275 1.21 -11.61 -3.84
N PRO A 276 0.14 -12.23 -4.37
CA PRO A 276 -0.12 -12.59 -5.77
C PRO A 276 -0.70 -11.43 -6.60
N TYR A 277 -0.68 -11.59 -7.94
CA TYR A 277 -1.03 -10.53 -8.90
C TYR A 277 -2.40 -10.71 -9.51
N THR A 278 -2.93 -9.61 -10.06
CA THR A 278 -4.25 -9.42 -10.66
C THR A 278 -5.35 -9.14 -9.65
N HIS A 279 -6.52 -8.72 -10.13
CA HIS A 279 -7.67 -8.41 -9.28
C HIS A 279 -8.15 -9.61 -8.44
N ASP A 280 -7.84 -10.83 -8.84
CA ASP A 280 -8.24 -12.07 -8.15
C ASP A 280 -7.03 -12.93 -7.67
N GLY A 281 -5.83 -12.37 -7.71
CA GLY A 281 -4.64 -12.99 -7.11
C GLY A 281 -4.13 -14.28 -7.78
N ARG A 282 -4.55 -14.60 -9.01
CA ARG A 282 -4.28 -15.90 -9.64
C ARG A 282 -2.82 -16.18 -10.00
N TYR A 283 -2.00 -15.15 -10.16
CA TYR A 283 -0.59 -15.31 -10.54
C TYR A 283 0.34 -15.06 -9.37
N LEU A 284 1.07 -16.07 -8.98
CA LEU A 284 1.96 -16.05 -7.81
C LEU A 284 3.33 -15.41 -8.08
N THR A 285 3.72 -15.25 -9.35
CA THR A 285 5.02 -14.70 -9.71
C THR A 285 4.92 -13.71 -10.87
N VAL A 286 5.81 -12.71 -10.89
CA VAL A 286 5.94 -11.76 -12.01
C VAL A 286 6.18 -12.52 -13.33
N SER A 287 7.01 -13.57 -13.30
CA SER A 287 7.28 -14.40 -14.49
C SER A 287 5.99 -14.98 -15.09
N ARG A 288 5.08 -15.52 -14.27
CA ARG A 288 3.78 -16.03 -14.73
C ARG A 288 2.85 -14.93 -15.24
N MET A 289 2.89 -13.75 -14.62
CA MET A 289 2.16 -12.60 -15.13
C MET A 289 2.68 -12.15 -16.50
N LEU A 290 3.99 -12.18 -16.74
CA LEU A 290 4.58 -11.89 -18.04
C LEU A 290 4.24 -12.96 -19.08
N ASP A 291 4.16 -14.26 -18.70
CA ASP A 291 3.70 -15.33 -19.60
C ASP A 291 2.24 -15.11 -20.03
N HIS A 292 1.38 -14.60 -19.13
CA HIS A 292 0.03 -14.20 -19.51
C HIS A 292 0.04 -13.14 -20.60
N TYR A 293 0.85 -12.10 -20.46
CA TYR A 293 0.99 -11.06 -21.50
C TYR A 293 1.58 -11.59 -22.82
N ARG A 294 2.30 -12.71 -22.80
CA ARG A 294 2.91 -13.29 -24.01
C ARG A 294 1.94 -14.19 -24.79
N TYR A 295 1.15 -15.05 -24.13
CA TYR A 295 0.38 -16.09 -24.83
C TYR A 295 -0.88 -16.59 -24.14
N ASP A 296 -1.23 -16.14 -22.94
CA ASP A 296 -2.37 -16.68 -22.19
C ASP A 296 -3.60 -15.74 -22.25
N MET A 297 -3.59 -14.69 -23.06
CA MET A 297 -4.71 -13.76 -23.19
C MET A 297 -5.91 -14.40 -23.87
N VAL A 298 -7.09 -14.04 -23.35
CA VAL A 298 -8.39 -14.42 -23.96
C VAL A 298 -8.98 -13.25 -24.72
N ASP A 299 -9.40 -13.51 -25.96
CA ASP A 299 -10.10 -12.52 -26.74
C ASP A 299 -11.49 -12.24 -26.18
N SER A 300 -11.86 -10.98 -26.23
CA SER A 300 -13.21 -10.52 -25.87
C SER A 300 -13.51 -9.19 -26.55
N PRO A 301 -14.79 -8.79 -26.65
CA PRO A 301 -15.16 -7.51 -27.25
C PRO A 301 -14.52 -6.28 -26.56
N THR A 302 -14.17 -6.40 -25.27
CA THR A 302 -13.62 -5.33 -24.46
C THR A 302 -12.11 -5.43 -24.27
N LEU A 303 -11.43 -6.45 -24.85
CA LEU A 303 -9.97 -6.58 -24.82
C LEU A 303 -9.32 -5.29 -25.31
N ASP A 304 -8.32 -4.78 -24.57
CA ASP A 304 -7.62 -3.56 -24.99
C ASP A 304 -6.97 -3.76 -26.36
N PRO A 305 -7.20 -2.84 -27.32
CA PRO A 305 -6.67 -2.94 -28.67
C PRO A 305 -5.14 -3.05 -28.73
N LEU A 306 -4.39 -2.55 -27.74
CA LEU A 306 -2.95 -2.65 -27.68
C LEU A 306 -2.43 -4.10 -27.62
N PHE A 307 -3.28 -5.06 -27.26
CA PHE A 307 -2.93 -6.48 -27.20
C PHE A 307 -3.25 -7.25 -28.49
N ARG A 308 -3.78 -6.58 -29.53
CA ARG A 308 -4.03 -7.18 -30.84
C ARG A 308 -2.90 -6.85 -31.79
N GLN A 309 -2.09 -7.85 -32.12
CA GLN A 309 -1.00 -7.69 -33.07
C GLN A 309 -1.53 -7.61 -34.53
N ALA A 310 -0.73 -7.05 -35.42
CA ALA A 310 -1.11 -6.88 -36.83
C ALA A 310 -1.36 -8.22 -37.54
N ASP A 311 -0.76 -9.31 -37.10
CA ASP A 311 -0.95 -10.67 -37.61
C ASP A 311 -2.13 -11.42 -37.00
N GLY A 312 -2.89 -10.77 -36.09
CA GLY A 312 -4.04 -11.32 -35.38
C GLY A 312 -3.71 -12.10 -34.11
N THR A 313 -2.42 -12.24 -33.76
CA THR A 313 -2.05 -12.82 -32.45
C THR A 313 -2.36 -11.86 -31.29
N LEU A 314 -2.59 -12.43 -30.12
CA LEU A 314 -2.85 -11.66 -28.91
C LEU A 314 -1.61 -11.59 -28.02
N GLY A 315 -1.48 -10.49 -27.32
CA GLY A 315 -0.44 -10.31 -26.32
C GLY A 315 0.73 -9.45 -26.78
N ILE A 316 1.84 -9.57 -26.08
CA ILE A 316 3.07 -8.81 -26.32
C ILE A 316 4.16 -9.77 -26.75
N ALA A 317 4.72 -9.58 -27.97
CA ALA A 317 5.86 -10.35 -28.41
C ALA A 317 7.07 -10.08 -27.49
N MET A 318 7.60 -11.14 -26.91
CA MET A 318 8.68 -11.08 -25.92
C MET A 318 9.49 -12.38 -25.95
N THR A 319 10.78 -12.29 -26.17
CA THR A 319 11.73 -13.42 -26.03
C THR A 319 12.02 -13.72 -24.57
N GLU A 320 12.67 -14.85 -24.27
CA GLU A 320 13.09 -15.16 -22.88
C GLU A 320 14.16 -14.19 -22.35
N ASP A 321 15.05 -13.72 -23.23
CA ASP A 321 16.07 -12.73 -22.85
C ASP A 321 15.43 -11.39 -22.53
N GLU A 322 14.48 -10.91 -23.34
CA GLU A 322 13.71 -9.69 -23.06
C GLU A 322 12.88 -9.79 -21.78
N LYS A 323 12.27 -10.96 -21.53
CA LYS A 323 11.57 -11.24 -20.26
C LYS A 323 12.52 -11.15 -19.07
N THR A 324 13.72 -11.73 -19.19
CA THR A 324 14.75 -11.67 -18.17
C THR A 324 15.21 -10.24 -17.90
N ASP A 325 15.49 -9.47 -18.94
CA ASP A 325 15.90 -8.09 -18.85
C ASP A 325 14.77 -7.20 -18.29
N LEU A 326 13.53 -7.42 -18.71
CA LEU A 326 12.36 -6.72 -18.15
C LEU A 326 12.18 -7.02 -16.64
N MET A 327 12.34 -8.29 -16.22
CA MET A 327 12.29 -8.64 -14.81
C MET A 327 13.42 -7.97 -14.01
N ALA A 328 14.62 -7.85 -14.59
CA ALA A 328 15.73 -7.13 -13.98
C ALA A 328 15.42 -5.63 -13.82
N PHE A 329 14.75 -5.01 -14.80
CA PHE A 329 14.27 -3.63 -14.69
C PHE A 329 13.18 -3.50 -13.61
N LEU A 330 12.14 -4.35 -13.63
CA LEU A 330 11.03 -4.28 -12.67
C LEU A 330 11.52 -4.37 -11.22
N LYS A 331 12.59 -5.11 -10.93
CA LYS A 331 13.25 -5.12 -9.61
C LYS A 331 13.84 -3.76 -9.20
N THR A 332 14.14 -2.88 -10.14
CA THR A 332 14.61 -1.54 -9.80
C THR A 332 13.51 -0.63 -9.20
N LEU A 333 12.25 -1.06 -9.26
CA LEU A 333 11.09 -0.37 -8.70
C LEU A 333 10.82 -0.74 -7.23
N GLU A 334 11.64 -1.61 -6.65
CA GLU A 334 11.57 -1.99 -5.24
C GLU A 334 12.09 -0.86 -4.36
N ASP A 335 11.34 -0.55 -3.31
CA ASP A 335 11.65 0.49 -2.32
C ASP A 335 11.69 -0.12 -0.91
N PRO A 336 12.83 -0.69 -0.50
CA PRO A 336 12.97 -1.30 0.83
C PRO A 336 12.75 -0.31 1.97
N THR A 337 13.04 0.98 1.75
CA THR A 337 12.85 2.01 2.78
C THR A 337 11.38 2.21 3.09
N PHE A 338 10.51 2.20 2.07
CA PHE A 338 9.07 2.23 2.25
C PHE A 338 8.54 1.01 3.01
N LEU A 339 9.01 -0.19 2.63
CA LEU A 339 8.54 -1.46 3.23
C LEU A 339 8.93 -1.62 4.70
N SER A 340 9.98 -0.93 5.14
CA SER A 340 10.51 -1.00 6.52
C SER A 340 10.43 0.33 7.28
N ASN A 341 9.71 1.32 6.73
CA ASN A 341 9.57 2.64 7.34
C ASN A 341 8.88 2.56 8.72
N LYS A 342 9.59 2.89 9.78
CA LYS A 342 9.08 2.83 11.16
C LYS A 342 7.90 3.77 11.40
N LEU A 343 7.82 4.89 10.68
CA LEU A 343 6.68 5.80 10.79
C LEU A 343 5.37 5.12 10.36
N LEU A 344 5.42 4.20 9.39
CA LEU A 344 4.25 3.50 8.86
C LEU A 344 3.96 2.18 9.58
N SER A 345 4.87 1.70 10.42
CA SER A 345 4.73 0.42 11.10
C SER A 345 3.64 0.46 12.17
N GLU A 346 3.07 -0.73 12.43
CA GLU A 346 2.14 -0.93 13.51
C GLU A 346 2.73 -0.38 14.83
N PRO A 347 1.99 0.42 15.60
CA PRO A 347 2.48 0.95 16.85
C PRO A 347 2.69 -0.20 17.84
N PHE A 348 3.95 -0.39 18.29
CA PHE A 348 4.28 -1.32 19.36
C PHE A 348 3.85 -0.72 20.70
N GLY A 349 2.90 -1.34 21.37
CA GLY A 349 2.49 -0.94 22.73
C GLY A 349 1.39 -1.85 23.27
N SER A 350 1.43 -2.12 24.56
CA SER A 350 0.57 -3.00 25.34
C SER A 350 -0.95 -2.69 25.29
N ASP A 351 -1.36 -1.69 24.51
CA ASP A 351 -2.74 -1.22 24.45
C ASP A 351 -3.65 -2.06 23.54
N PHE A 352 -3.07 -3.00 22.75
CA PHE A 352 -3.80 -3.94 21.89
C PHE A 352 -4.06 -5.31 22.54
N ILE A 353 -3.84 -5.46 23.85
CA ILE A 353 -4.28 -6.68 24.56
C ILE A 353 -5.81 -6.62 24.58
N VAL A 354 -6.42 -7.45 23.72
CA VAL A 354 -7.85 -7.74 23.75
C VAL A 354 -8.11 -8.53 25.04
N ASN A 355 -8.67 -7.86 26.07
CA ASN A 355 -9.30 -8.51 27.21
C ASN A 355 -10.77 -8.71 26.92
#